data_fa681fda662ecb11629386ef0cf351df
#
_entry.id   fa681fda662ecb11629386ef0cf351df
#
_cell.length_a   1.000
_cell.length_b   1.000
_cell.length_c   1.000
_cell.angle_alpha   90.00
_cell.angle_beta   90.00
_cell.angle_gamma   90.00
#
_symmetry.space_group_name_H-M   'P 1'
#
loop_
_entity.id
_entity.type
_entity.pdbx_description
1 polymer ?
#
loop_
_entity_poly.entity_id
_entity_poly.type
_entity_poly.pdbx_seq_one_letter_code
_entity_poly.pdbx_strand_id
1 'polypeptide(L)'
;NAVLSQLYTDAVREGLNEFGYPVSLAGLEYGINVDKKGINLTFSGYSDRIQELVKKVAGRLKTITIDKKTFNTLKESRLRRYRNFHFQQPYQQAFYFRSLLLEGKKFSIMDYEKEIKKIRLHDVNKFAKKIYDRLFIEGFAYGNLRAETVREAAKVLREKLGGKILPEVNRFLGSVRQLPQGKSHTFTRKMQVENSALVTDVQVGQRSPKLQAALMVIDNLMQPQFYNELRTSQQLGYIVNSGMTVLKRTLGLIFIIQSGEYNTETLEQRMEAFLEKFYSSLKNLTDQELNKIKKSVLHSKLQKSTSVTGEAGRLFTIAFDQNAEFDKNSRGIKALEKLTPGDIQKV
;
A
#
# COMPACT_ATOMS: atom_id res chain seq x y z
N ASN A 1 -9.63 4.61 17.27
CA ASN A 1 -10.97 4.50 16.62
C ASN A 1 -10.98 3.82 15.24
N ALA A 2 -9.94 3.08 14.89
CA ALA A 2 -9.87 2.42 13.58
C ALA A 2 -11.07 1.47 13.31
N VAL A 3 -11.52 0.72 14.31
CA VAL A 3 -12.66 -0.20 14.17
C VAL A 3 -13.96 0.56 13.98
N LEU A 4 -14.15 1.70 14.66
CA LEU A 4 -15.31 2.58 14.45
C LEU A 4 -15.34 3.13 13.01
N SER A 5 -14.17 3.58 12.50
CA SER A 5 -14.08 4.06 11.12
C SER A 5 -14.43 2.96 10.12
N GLN A 6 -13.98 1.73 10.36
CA GLN A 6 -14.29 0.57 9.51
C GLN A 6 -15.78 0.21 9.53
N LEU A 7 -16.40 0.13 10.72
CA LEU A 7 -17.84 -0.15 10.84
C LEU A 7 -18.68 0.97 10.22
N TYR A 8 -18.26 2.21 10.40
CA TYR A 8 -18.91 3.36 9.78
C TYR A 8 -18.85 3.29 8.25
N THR A 9 -17.67 3.03 7.66
CA THR A 9 -17.55 2.92 6.21
C THR A 9 -18.30 1.70 5.64
N ASP A 10 -18.35 0.59 6.37
CA ASP A 10 -19.19 -0.56 5.99
C ASP A 10 -20.68 -0.17 5.97
N ALA A 11 -21.13 0.59 6.98
CA ALA A 11 -22.50 1.06 7.04
C ALA A 11 -22.86 2.03 5.90
N VAL A 12 -21.94 2.93 5.54
CA VAL A 12 -22.14 3.83 4.41
C VAL A 12 -22.25 3.04 3.10
N ARG A 13 -21.39 2.03 2.90
CA ARG A 13 -21.47 1.17 1.72
C ARG A 13 -22.79 0.42 1.65
N GLU A 14 -23.22 -0.18 2.76
CA GLU A 14 -24.50 -0.88 2.87
C GLU A 14 -25.65 0.05 2.51
N GLY A 15 -25.65 1.27 3.04
CA GLY A 15 -26.66 2.26 2.75
C GLY A 15 -26.62 2.84 1.33
N LEU A 16 -25.60 2.52 0.54
CA LEU A 16 -25.47 2.88 -0.88
C LEU A 16 -25.65 1.68 -1.81
N ASN A 17 -25.90 0.48 -1.28
CA ASN A 17 -25.90 -0.76 -2.05
C ASN A 17 -26.94 -0.74 -3.18
N GLU A 18 -28.18 -0.31 -2.88
CA GLU A 18 -29.25 -0.18 -3.88
C GLU A 18 -28.92 0.87 -4.97
N PHE A 19 -28.20 1.92 -4.61
CA PHE A 19 -27.74 2.96 -5.52
C PHE A 19 -26.56 2.48 -6.39
N GLY A 20 -25.73 1.58 -5.91
CA GLY A 20 -24.52 1.14 -6.59
C GLY A 20 -24.78 0.43 -7.92
N TYR A 21 -25.79 -0.40 -8.01
CA TYR A 21 -26.11 -1.16 -9.22
C TYR A 21 -26.52 -0.27 -10.42
N PRO A 22 -27.48 0.65 -10.32
CA PRO A 22 -27.78 1.58 -11.40
C PRO A 22 -26.59 2.46 -11.81
N VAL A 23 -25.76 2.86 -10.85
CA VAL A 23 -24.54 3.65 -11.10
C VAL A 23 -23.54 2.86 -11.96
N SER A 24 -23.34 1.59 -11.63
CA SER A 24 -22.46 0.70 -12.41
C SER A 24 -22.98 0.48 -13.83
N LEU A 25 -24.30 0.28 -14.00
CA LEU A 25 -24.91 0.17 -15.33
C LEU A 25 -24.75 1.45 -16.17
N ALA A 26 -24.68 2.61 -15.54
CA ALA A 26 -24.40 3.88 -16.20
C ALA A 26 -22.90 4.11 -16.49
N GLY A 27 -22.05 3.11 -16.28
CA GLY A 27 -20.61 3.21 -16.51
C GLY A 27 -19.87 4.10 -15.48
N LEU A 28 -20.46 4.26 -14.30
CA LEU A 28 -19.87 5.00 -13.19
C LEU A 28 -19.53 4.05 -12.04
N GLU A 29 -18.48 4.38 -11.30
CA GLU A 29 -18.07 3.62 -10.12
C GLU A 29 -17.71 4.56 -8.97
N TYR A 30 -17.88 4.10 -7.76
CA TYR A 30 -17.38 4.77 -6.57
C TYR A 30 -16.79 3.78 -5.59
N GLY A 31 -15.80 4.22 -4.83
CA GLY A 31 -15.18 3.48 -3.75
C GLY A 31 -15.15 4.29 -2.46
N ILE A 32 -15.41 3.63 -1.35
CA ILE A 32 -15.32 4.22 -0.01
C ILE A 32 -14.43 3.30 0.82
N ASN A 33 -13.22 3.76 1.12
CA ASN A 33 -12.27 2.98 1.91
C ASN A 33 -11.78 3.82 3.10
N VAL A 34 -11.28 3.14 4.12
CA VAL A 34 -10.66 3.81 5.27
C VAL A 34 -9.27 3.25 5.49
N ASP A 35 -8.32 4.14 5.68
CA ASP A 35 -6.96 3.83 6.04
C ASP A 35 -6.51 4.66 7.27
N LYS A 36 -5.21 4.70 7.52
CA LYS A 36 -4.64 5.47 8.62
C LYS A 36 -4.74 6.98 8.45
N LYS A 37 -4.82 7.47 7.21
CA LYS A 37 -4.93 8.89 6.90
C LYS A 37 -6.37 9.39 7.04
N GLY A 38 -7.36 8.53 6.81
CA GLY A 38 -8.77 8.89 6.89
C GLY A 38 -9.65 8.08 5.95
N ILE A 39 -10.71 8.72 5.45
CA ILE A 39 -11.62 8.12 4.49
C ILE A 39 -11.18 8.50 3.08
N ASN A 40 -10.96 7.50 2.25
CA ASN A 40 -10.66 7.66 0.83
C ASN A 40 -11.93 7.47 0.01
N LEU A 41 -12.26 8.46 -0.80
CA LEU A 41 -13.35 8.40 -1.77
C LEU A 41 -12.74 8.35 -3.16
N THR A 42 -13.16 7.40 -3.97
CA THR A 42 -12.80 7.30 -5.38
C THR A 42 -14.06 7.37 -6.24
N PHE A 43 -13.97 8.06 -7.36
CA PHE A 43 -15.04 8.18 -8.34
C PHE A 43 -14.42 7.97 -9.72
N SER A 44 -15.02 7.14 -10.54
CA SER A 44 -14.56 6.88 -11.91
C SER A 44 -15.71 6.61 -12.86
N GLY A 45 -15.46 6.77 -14.16
CA GLY A 45 -16.41 6.56 -15.21
C GLY A 45 -16.58 7.78 -16.13
N TYR A 46 -17.71 7.86 -16.81
CA TYR A 46 -18.01 8.95 -17.75
C TYR A 46 -18.18 10.29 -17.03
N SER A 47 -17.60 11.36 -17.60
CA SER A 47 -17.52 12.69 -16.96
C SER A 47 -18.87 13.38 -16.71
N ASP A 48 -19.88 13.08 -17.51
CA ASP A 48 -21.14 13.85 -17.58
C ASP A 48 -21.96 13.81 -16.27
N ARG A 49 -21.88 12.69 -15.53
CA ARG A 49 -22.66 12.47 -14.30
C ARG A 49 -21.80 12.34 -13.04
N ILE A 50 -20.51 12.57 -13.14
CA ILE A 50 -19.59 12.38 -12.01
C ILE A 50 -19.91 13.31 -10.83
N GLN A 51 -20.36 14.53 -11.09
CA GLN A 51 -20.76 15.49 -10.05
C GLN A 51 -21.98 15.03 -9.26
N GLU A 52 -22.99 14.46 -9.94
CA GLU A 52 -24.18 13.91 -9.30
C GLU A 52 -23.82 12.74 -8.40
N LEU A 53 -22.91 11.87 -8.87
CA LEU A 53 -22.38 10.76 -8.09
C LEU A 53 -21.67 11.26 -6.81
N VAL A 54 -20.78 12.25 -6.95
CA VAL A 54 -20.08 12.87 -5.80
C VAL A 54 -21.08 13.43 -4.79
N LYS A 55 -22.09 14.18 -5.27
CA LYS A 55 -23.14 14.78 -4.44
C LYS A 55 -23.94 13.74 -3.66
N LYS A 56 -24.32 12.64 -4.32
CA LYS A 56 -25.09 11.55 -3.72
C LYS A 56 -24.28 10.82 -2.64
N VAL A 57 -23.04 10.44 -2.96
CA VAL A 57 -22.15 9.76 -2.01
C VAL A 57 -21.83 10.67 -0.82
N ALA A 58 -21.47 11.94 -1.07
CA ALA A 58 -21.20 12.92 -0.01
C ALA A 58 -22.40 13.13 0.93
N GLY A 59 -23.61 13.21 0.36
CA GLY A 59 -24.83 13.30 1.16
C GLY A 59 -25.02 12.09 2.07
N ARG A 60 -24.78 10.88 1.56
CA ARG A 60 -24.93 9.65 2.35
C ARG A 60 -23.93 9.53 3.48
N LEU A 61 -22.69 9.94 3.24
CA LEU A 61 -21.67 9.99 4.29
C LEU A 61 -22.14 10.76 5.53
N LYS A 62 -22.78 11.89 5.35
CA LYS A 62 -23.24 12.75 6.45
C LYS A 62 -24.51 12.26 7.15
N THR A 63 -25.40 11.63 6.40
CA THR A 63 -26.76 11.32 6.87
C THR A 63 -26.97 9.88 7.27
N ILE A 64 -25.91 9.05 7.24
CA ILE A 64 -26.06 7.64 7.59
C ILE A 64 -26.54 7.46 9.03
N THR A 65 -27.62 6.74 9.20
CA THR A 65 -28.07 6.18 10.46
C THR A 65 -28.14 4.68 10.31
N ILE A 66 -27.74 3.98 11.35
CA ILE A 66 -27.65 2.52 11.34
C ILE A 66 -28.67 1.99 12.35
N ASP A 67 -29.55 1.09 11.91
CA ASP A 67 -30.43 0.35 12.78
C ASP A 67 -29.68 -0.81 13.47
N LYS A 68 -30.32 -1.41 14.48
CA LYS A 68 -29.73 -2.47 15.29
C LYS A 68 -29.42 -3.75 14.48
N LYS A 69 -30.28 -4.08 13.51
CA LYS A 69 -30.13 -5.29 12.68
C LYS A 69 -28.90 -5.15 11.75
N THR A 70 -28.85 -4.06 11.02
CA THR A 70 -27.72 -3.73 10.14
C THR A 70 -26.40 -3.65 10.92
N PHE A 71 -26.39 -2.97 12.08
CA PHE A 71 -25.21 -2.92 12.95
C PHE A 71 -24.72 -4.32 13.34
N ASN A 72 -25.59 -5.18 13.79
CA ASN A 72 -25.20 -6.54 14.24
C ASN A 72 -24.62 -7.34 13.06
N THR A 73 -25.25 -7.28 11.88
CA THR A 73 -24.77 -7.96 10.67
C THR A 73 -23.38 -7.46 10.26
N LEU A 74 -23.16 -6.15 10.23
CA LEU A 74 -21.87 -5.55 9.87
C LEU A 74 -20.79 -5.87 10.90
N LYS A 75 -21.12 -5.78 12.19
CA LYS A 75 -20.20 -6.13 13.29
C LYS A 75 -19.77 -7.58 13.20
N GLU A 76 -20.68 -8.50 12.98
CA GLU A 76 -20.39 -9.93 12.84
C GLU A 76 -19.56 -10.22 11.59
N SER A 77 -19.93 -9.64 10.44
CA SER A 77 -19.16 -9.75 9.19
C SER A 77 -17.72 -9.25 9.35
N ARG A 78 -17.54 -8.11 10.04
CA ARG A 78 -16.22 -7.54 10.30
C ARG A 78 -15.41 -8.44 11.26
N LEU A 79 -16.03 -8.97 12.30
CA LEU A 79 -15.39 -9.89 13.23
C LEU A 79 -14.94 -11.18 12.51
N ARG A 80 -15.76 -11.74 11.61
CA ARG A 80 -15.37 -12.88 10.78
C ARG A 80 -14.17 -12.56 9.90
N ARG A 81 -14.11 -11.38 9.28
CA ARG A 81 -12.94 -10.94 8.48
C ARG A 81 -11.65 -10.89 9.33
N TYR A 82 -11.73 -10.41 10.57
CA TYR A 82 -10.58 -10.41 11.47
C TYR A 82 -10.12 -11.83 11.83
N ARG A 83 -11.06 -12.74 12.11
CA ARG A 83 -10.75 -14.15 12.40
C ARG A 83 -10.18 -14.88 11.18
N ASN A 84 -10.73 -14.63 10.00
CA ASN A 84 -10.27 -15.23 8.76
C ASN A 84 -8.83 -14.84 8.40
N PHE A 85 -8.29 -13.77 8.98
CA PHE A 85 -6.89 -13.41 8.83
C PHE A 85 -5.94 -14.55 9.22
N HIS A 86 -6.28 -15.33 10.25
CA HIS A 86 -5.45 -16.43 10.73
C HIS A 86 -5.38 -17.63 9.78
N PHE A 87 -6.28 -17.66 8.78
CA PHE A 87 -6.35 -18.69 7.74
C PHE A 87 -5.84 -18.17 6.38
N GLN A 88 -5.38 -16.93 6.32
CA GLN A 88 -4.75 -16.41 5.11
C GLN A 88 -3.43 -17.11 4.84
N GLN A 89 -2.97 -17.01 3.58
CA GLN A 89 -1.68 -17.56 3.20
C GLN A 89 -0.55 -17.04 4.09
N PRO A 90 0.41 -17.87 4.49
CA PRO A 90 1.49 -17.49 5.39
C PRO A 90 2.23 -16.23 4.96
N TYR A 91 2.53 -16.07 3.67
CA TYR A 91 3.21 -14.88 3.17
C TYR A 91 2.41 -13.59 3.41
N GLN A 92 1.07 -13.63 3.29
CA GLN A 92 0.21 -12.47 3.55
C GLN A 92 0.25 -12.08 5.03
N GLN A 93 0.25 -13.07 5.92
CA GLN A 93 0.40 -12.85 7.35
C GLN A 93 1.79 -12.29 7.68
N ALA A 94 2.86 -12.83 7.06
CA ALA A 94 4.23 -12.34 7.24
C ALA A 94 4.38 -10.87 6.80
N PHE A 95 3.85 -10.49 5.63
CA PHE A 95 3.80 -9.08 5.20
C PHE A 95 3.01 -8.19 6.15
N TYR A 96 1.91 -8.69 6.68
CA TYR A 96 1.13 -7.96 7.68
C TYR A 96 1.95 -7.69 8.95
N PHE A 97 2.63 -8.70 9.51
CA PHE A 97 3.48 -8.54 10.69
C PHE A 97 4.69 -7.64 10.40
N ARG A 98 5.33 -7.79 9.24
CA ARG A 98 6.34 -6.84 8.78
C ARG A 98 5.84 -5.39 8.87
N SER A 99 4.63 -5.15 8.37
CA SER A 99 4.05 -3.80 8.40
C SER A 99 3.73 -3.31 9.82
N LEU A 100 3.37 -4.20 10.75
CA LEU A 100 3.19 -3.85 12.17
C LEU A 100 4.51 -3.48 12.85
N LEU A 101 5.60 -4.17 12.49
CA LEU A 101 6.91 -3.93 13.07
C LEU A 101 7.54 -2.64 12.55
N LEU A 102 7.39 -2.36 11.26
CA LEU A 102 8.07 -1.26 10.59
C LEU A 102 7.28 0.05 10.54
N GLU A 103 5.94 -0.01 10.51
CA GLU A 103 5.12 1.19 10.42
C GLU A 103 4.63 1.66 11.80
N GLY A 104 4.84 2.92 12.11
CA GLY A 104 4.37 3.50 13.37
C GLY A 104 2.84 3.61 13.46
N LYS A 105 2.31 3.58 14.70
CA LYS A 105 0.88 3.77 15.03
C LYS A 105 -0.05 2.81 14.26
N LYS A 106 0.33 1.54 14.19
CA LYS A 106 -0.50 0.47 13.63
C LYS A 106 -0.95 -0.47 14.74
N PHE A 107 -2.23 -0.80 14.77
CA PHE A 107 -2.80 -1.77 15.70
C PHE A 107 -2.87 -3.16 15.05
N SER A 108 -2.74 -4.19 15.86
CA SER A 108 -2.82 -5.56 15.35
C SER A 108 -4.27 -5.98 15.05
N ILE A 109 -4.41 -7.00 14.21
CA ILE A 109 -5.72 -7.61 13.93
C ILE A 109 -6.35 -8.18 15.23
N MET A 110 -5.51 -8.65 16.15
CA MET A 110 -5.94 -9.13 17.45
C MET A 110 -6.49 -8.00 18.32
N ASP A 111 -5.92 -6.79 18.23
CA ASP A 111 -6.45 -5.61 18.91
C ASP A 111 -7.81 -5.22 18.32
N TYR A 112 -7.93 -5.29 16.98
CA TYR A 112 -9.21 -5.04 16.30
C TYR A 112 -10.27 -6.06 16.69
N GLU A 113 -9.90 -7.33 16.80
CA GLU A 113 -10.82 -8.38 17.25
C GLU A 113 -11.30 -8.18 18.69
N LYS A 114 -10.42 -7.78 19.60
CA LYS A 114 -10.77 -7.43 20.98
C LYS A 114 -11.67 -6.19 21.04
N GLU A 115 -11.33 -5.17 20.27
CA GLU A 115 -12.02 -3.89 20.31
C GLU A 115 -13.42 -3.95 19.72
N ILE A 116 -13.62 -4.65 18.59
CA ILE A 116 -14.94 -4.74 17.94
C ILE A 116 -15.99 -5.37 18.86
N LYS A 117 -15.60 -6.31 19.73
CA LYS A 117 -16.52 -6.95 20.69
C LYS A 117 -17.16 -5.94 21.65
N LYS A 118 -16.43 -4.89 22.03
CA LYS A 118 -16.87 -3.85 22.97
C LYS A 118 -17.76 -2.78 22.32
N ILE A 119 -17.64 -2.58 20.99
CA ILE A 119 -18.33 -1.52 20.27
C ILE A 119 -19.84 -1.80 20.26
N ARG A 120 -20.62 -0.77 20.59
CA ARG A 120 -22.09 -0.75 20.58
C ARG A 120 -22.60 0.14 19.44
N LEU A 121 -23.85 -0.03 19.05
CA LEU A 121 -24.51 0.80 18.02
C LEU A 121 -24.38 2.30 18.31
N HIS A 122 -24.59 2.70 19.59
CA HIS A 122 -24.45 4.10 20.01
C HIS A 122 -23.07 4.67 19.68
N ASP A 123 -22.00 3.90 19.83
CA ASP A 123 -20.63 4.35 19.59
C ASP A 123 -20.40 4.67 18.11
N VAL A 124 -20.93 3.82 17.20
CA VAL A 124 -20.84 4.04 15.74
C VAL A 124 -21.65 5.26 15.32
N ASN A 125 -22.88 5.41 15.84
CA ASN A 125 -23.72 6.56 15.53
C ASN A 125 -23.13 7.88 16.08
N LYS A 126 -22.53 7.85 17.26
CA LYS A 126 -21.79 8.99 17.84
C LYS A 126 -20.55 9.33 17.02
N PHE A 127 -19.82 8.32 16.56
CA PHE A 127 -18.66 8.49 15.69
C PHE A 127 -19.07 9.12 14.34
N ALA A 128 -20.13 8.61 13.70
CA ALA A 128 -20.64 9.13 12.43
C ALA A 128 -20.98 10.63 12.49
N LYS A 129 -21.50 11.11 13.63
CA LYS A 129 -21.79 12.54 13.85
C LYS A 129 -20.53 13.40 13.99
N LYS A 130 -19.45 12.83 14.56
CA LYS A 130 -18.25 13.59 14.92
C LYS A 130 -17.11 13.53 13.91
N ILE A 131 -17.09 12.52 13.03
CA ILE A 131 -15.96 12.31 12.12
C ILE A 131 -15.71 13.49 11.18
N TYR A 132 -16.76 14.28 10.92
CA TYR A 132 -16.73 15.46 10.03
C TYR A 132 -16.58 16.80 10.75
N ASP A 133 -16.39 16.83 12.08
CA ASP A 133 -16.26 18.08 12.85
C ASP A 133 -15.01 18.85 12.42
N ARG A 134 -13.94 18.13 12.08
CA ARG A 134 -12.68 18.70 11.57
C ARG A 134 -12.19 17.88 10.39
N LEU A 135 -11.99 18.53 9.26
CA LEU A 135 -11.59 17.90 8.01
C LEU A 135 -10.39 18.57 7.37
N PHE A 136 -9.54 17.77 6.80
CA PHE A 136 -8.60 18.16 5.77
C PHE A 136 -8.91 17.32 4.55
N ILE A 137 -9.30 17.97 3.46
CA ILE A 137 -9.71 17.30 2.22
C ILE A 137 -8.63 17.56 1.19
N GLU A 138 -8.02 16.50 0.71
CA GLU A 138 -7.14 16.50 -0.46
C GLU A 138 -7.85 15.80 -1.60
N GLY A 139 -7.76 16.35 -2.79
CA GLY A 139 -8.40 15.80 -3.97
C GLY A 139 -7.45 15.76 -5.16
N PHE A 140 -7.61 14.74 -5.99
CA PHE A 140 -6.93 14.57 -7.26
C PHE A 140 -7.94 14.15 -8.32
N ALA A 141 -7.90 14.78 -9.47
CA ALA A 141 -8.72 14.41 -10.61
C ALA A 141 -7.85 14.29 -11.85
N TYR A 142 -8.13 13.26 -12.65
CA TYR A 142 -7.40 12.98 -13.89
C TYR A 142 -8.36 12.42 -14.95
N GLY A 143 -8.25 12.90 -16.17
CA GLY A 143 -9.04 12.45 -17.30
C GLY A 143 -9.62 13.62 -18.10
N ASN A 144 -10.68 13.35 -18.86
CA ASN A 144 -11.37 14.36 -19.64
C ASN A 144 -12.32 15.21 -18.76
N LEU A 145 -11.74 16.03 -17.88
CA LEU A 145 -12.44 16.87 -16.92
C LEU A 145 -11.99 18.32 -17.03
N ARG A 146 -12.93 19.25 -16.96
CA ARG A 146 -12.62 20.69 -16.86
C ARG A 146 -12.28 21.03 -15.41
N ALA A 147 -11.38 21.98 -15.21
CA ALA A 147 -10.97 22.43 -13.88
C ALA A 147 -12.15 22.94 -13.04
N GLU A 148 -13.12 23.60 -13.69
CA GLU A 148 -14.35 24.10 -13.07
C GLU A 148 -15.18 22.96 -12.50
N THR A 149 -15.39 21.89 -13.26
CA THR A 149 -16.11 20.68 -12.84
C THR A 149 -15.50 20.06 -11.59
N VAL A 150 -14.18 20.00 -11.55
CA VAL A 150 -13.43 19.45 -10.38
C VAL A 150 -13.57 20.35 -9.17
N ARG A 151 -13.46 21.69 -9.34
CA ARG A 151 -13.63 22.64 -8.24
C ARG A 151 -15.06 22.61 -7.68
N GLU A 152 -16.06 22.50 -8.54
CA GLU A 152 -17.47 22.38 -8.12
C GLU A 152 -17.71 21.07 -7.36
N ALA A 153 -17.18 19.95 -7.82
CA ALA A 153 -17.26 18.67 -7.11
C ALA A 153 -16.61 18.76 -5.71
N ALA A 154 -15.45 19.37 -5.62
CA ALA A 154 -14.75 19.61 -4.34
C ALA A 154 -15.56 20.55 -3.42
N LYS A 155 -16.17 21.60 -3.96
CA LYS A 155 -17.06 22.51 -3.23
C LYS A 155 -18.28 21.77 -2.69
N VAL A 156 -18.95 20.99 -3.53
CA VAL A 156 -20.10 20.17 -3.13
C VAL A 156 -19.73 19.20 -2.01
N LEU A 157 -18.59 18.52 -2.13
CA LEU A 157 -18.11 17.60 -1.10
C LEU A 157 -17.89 18.34 0.22
N ARG A 158 -17.21 19.49 0.20
CA ARG A 158 -16.95 20.31 1.38
C ARG A 158 -18.24 20.83 2.03
N GLU A 159 -19.18 21.33 1.25
CA GLU A 159 -20.47 21.84 1.74
C GLU A 159 -21.32 20.73 2.37
N LYS A 160 -21.36 19.55 1.74
CA LYS A 160 -22.12 18.40 2.25
C LYS A 160 -21.52 17.84 3.53
N LEU A 161 -20.20 17.69 3.60
CA LEU A 161 -19.53 17.17 4.79
C LEU A 161 -19.47 18.22 5.92
N GLY A 162 -19.31 19.49 5.58
CA GLY A 162 -19.15 20.59 6.55
C GLY A 162 -17.84 20.47 7.33
N GLY A 163 -17.89 20.93 8.60
CA GLY A 163 -16.75 20.82 9.50
C GLY A 163 -15.74 21.97 9.41
N LYS A 164 -14.92 22.11 10.46
CA LYS A 164 -13.81 23.06 10.53
C LYS A 164 -12.57 22.46 9.86
N ILE A 165 -11.62 23.31 9.49
CA ILE A 165 -10.35 22.84 8.93
C ILE A 165 -9.57 22.08 10.03
N LEU A 166 -9.08 20.88 9.70
CA LEU A 166 -8.16 20.15 10.57
C LEU A 166 -6.79 20.82 10.52
N PRO A 167 -6.25 21.29 11.66
CA PRO A 167 -4.91 21.88 11.69
C PRO A 167 -3.84 20.90 11.19
N GLU A 168 -2.80 21.44 10.56
CA GLU A 168 -1.73 20.62 9.95
C GLU A 168 -1.02 19.73 10.97
N VAL A 169 -0.77 20.24 12.15
CA VAL A 169 -0.14 19.48 13.27
C VAL A 169 -0.92 18.23 13.66
N ASN A 170 -2.21 18.17 13.38
CA ASN A 170 -3.09 17.04 13.68
C ASN A 170 -3.26 16.08 12.52
N ARG A 171 -2.65 16.35 11.35
CA ARG A 171 -2.69 15.45 10.20
C ARG A 171 -1.83 14.22 10.45
N PHE A 172 -2.32 13.07 10.04
CA PHE A 172 -1.55 11.83 10.16
C PHE A 172 -0.55 11.73 8.99
N LEU A 173 0.73 11.90 9.28
CA LEU A 173 1.80 11.79 8.27
C LEU A 173 2.34 10.36 8.12
N GLY A 174 2.06 9.51 9.08
CA GLY A 174 2.66 8.17 9.18
C GLY A 174 4.15 8.25 9.53
N SER A 175 4.68 7.16 10.05
CA SER A 175 6.12 7.02 10.33
C SER A 175 6.57 5.60 10.01
N VAL A 176 7.86 5.45 9.74
CA VAL A 176 8.53 4.16 9.56
C VAL A 176 9.65 4.08 10.58
N ARG A 177 9.77 2.91 11.19
CA ARG A 177 10.88 2.63 12.12
C ARG A 177 12.15 2.45 11.32
N GLN A 178 13.16 3.23 11.63
CA GLN A 178 14.50 3.04 11.12
C GLN A 178 15.18 1.96 11.94
N LEU A 179 15.69 0.93 11.27
CA LEU A 179 16.44 -0.14 11.90
C LEU A 179 17.88 0.31 12.16
N PRO A 180 18.49 -0.06 13.30
CA PRO A 180 19.91 0.20 13.55
C PRO A 180 20.78 -0.50 12.51
N GLN A 181 21.78 0.19 12.01
CA GLN A 181 22.73 -0.35 11.03
C GLN A 181 23.49 -1.56 11.61
N GLY A 182 23.66 -2.59 10.81
CA GLY A 182 24.40 -3.80 11.19
C GLY A 182 23.72 -4.69 12.23
N LYS A 183 22.43 -4.45 12.53
CA LYS A 183 21.64 -5.28 13.43
C LYS A 183 20.49 -5.95 12.70
N SER A 184 20.30 -7.24 12.95
CA SER A 184 19.13 -8.00 12.53
C SER A 184 18.09 -8.11 13.67
N HIS A 185 16.84 -8.16 13.30
CA HIS A 185 15.71 -8.35 14.20
C HIS A 185 14.78 -9.39 13.62
N THR A 186 14.61 -10.50 14.29
CA THR A 186 13.74 -11.59 13.87
C THR A 186 12.45 -11.60 14.70
N PHE A 187 11.34 -11.75 14.03
CA PHE A 187 10.03 -11.98 14.63
C PHE A 187 9.45 -13.29 14.12
N THR A 188 9.29 -14.25 15.01
CA THR A 188 8.75 -15.58 14.69
C THR A 188 7.36 -15.75 15.29
N ARG A 189 6.46 -16.34 14.53
CA ARG A 189 5.12 -16.67 14.97
C ARG A 189 4.65 -18.00 14.39
N LYS A 190 4.11 -18.86 15.26
CA LYS A 190 3.39 -20.06 14.83
C LYS A 190 2.04 -19.65 14.25
N MET A 191 1.71 -20.18 13.08
CA MET A 191 0.46 -19.92 12.37
C MET A 191 -0.48 -21.13 12.43
N GLN A 192 -1.75 -20.93 12.06
CA GLN A 192 -2.75 -21.99 12.01
C GLN A 192 -2.72 -22.78 10.68
N VAL A 193 -1.99 -22.29 9.71
CA VAL A 193 -1.75 -22.96 8.40
C VAL A 193 -0.40 -23.66 8.41
N GLU A 194 -0.34 -24.81 7.77
CA GLU A 194 0.82 -25.72 7.86
C GLU A 194 2.06 -25.20 7.10
N ASN A 195 1.88 -24.31 6.13
CA ASN A 195 3.02 -23.80 5.35
C ASN A 195 3.85 -22.79 6.16
N SER A 196 5.16 -22.78 5.89
CA SER A 196 6.09 -21.77 6.41
C SER A 196 6.22 -20.58 5.46
N ALA A 197 6.44 -19.38 5.99
CA ALA A 197 6.81 -18.22 5.18
C ALA A 197 7.90 -17.39 5.87
N LEU A 198 8.89 -17.01 5.11
CA LEU A 198 9.94 -16.07 5.47
C LEU A 198 9.75 -14.78 4.68
N VAL A 199 9.75 -13.63 5.36
CA VAL A 199 9.82 -12.30 4.75
C VAL A 199 10.98 -11.55 5.40
N THR A 200 12.00 -11.24 4.60
CA THR A 200 13.17 -10.49 5.05
C THR A 200 13.15 -9.10 4.42
N ASP A 201 13.31 -8.07 5.23
CA ASP A 201 13.36 -6.67 4.82
C ASP A 201 14.73 -6.08 5.17
N VAL A 202 15.44 -5.61 4.16
CA VAL A 202 16.74 -4.95 4.31
C VAL A 202 16.57 -3.46 4.02
N GLN A 203 16.65 -2.64 5.07
CA GLN A 203 16.66 -1.18 4.92
C GLN A 203 18.05 -0.71 4.53
N VAL A 204 18.19 -0.19 3.31
CA VAL A 204 19.51 0.24 2.80
C VAL A 204 19.79 1.71 3.13
N GLY A 205 18.78 2.57 3.06
CA GLY A 205 19.02 3.97 3.39
C GLY A 205 17.87 4.91 3.05
N GLN A 206 18.10 6.19 3.28
CA GLN A 206 17.14 7.23 2.91
C GLN A 206 17.10 7.41 1.40
N ARG A 207 15.91 7.70 0.92
CA ARG A 207 15.63 7.85 -0.51
C ARG A 207 16.41 8.99 -1.12
N SER A 208 17.22 8.67 -2.12
CA SER A 208 17.85 9.60 -3.04
C SER A 208 17.72 9.07 -4.48
N PRO A 209 17.81 9.92 -5.50
CA PRO A 209 17.78 9.46 -6.89
C PRO A 209 18.87 8.43 -7.20
N LYS A 210 20.07 8.63 -6.65
CA LYS A 210 21.23 7.74 -6.86
C LYS A 210 21.00 6.38 -6.21
N LEU A 211 20.58 6.33 -4.94
CA LEU A 211 20.31 5.08 -4.23
C LEU A 211 19.15 4.32 -4.89
N GLN A 212 18.09 5.04 -5.28
CA GLN A 212 16.96 4.41 -5.97
C GLN A 212 17.39 3.80 -7.31
N ALA A 213 18.21 4.49 -8.10
CA ALA A 213 18.72 3.97 -9.35
C ALA A 213 19.63 2.75 -9.14
N ALA A 214 20.51 2.77 -8.13
CA ALA A 214 21.36 1.64 -7.78
C ALA A 214 20.55 0.41 -7.35
N LEU A 215 19.55 0.58 -6.48
CA LEU A 215 18.67 -0.50 -6.07
C LEU A 215 17.85 -1.08 -7.22
N MET A 216 17.45 -0.26 -8.18
CA MET A 216 16.76 -0.77 -9.39
C MET A 216 17.67 -1.63 -10.27
N VAL A 217 18.96 -1.30 -10.35
CA VAL A 217 19.95 -2.12 -11.04
C VAL A 217 20.16 -3.43 -10.29
N ILE A 218 20.34 -3.38 -8.98
CA ILE A 218 20.51 -4.56 -8.11
C ILE A 218 19.29 -5.47 -8.23
N ASP A 219 18.08 -4.92 -8.14
CA ASP A 219 16.82 -5.64 -8.25
C ASP A 219 16.68 -6.35 -9.62
N ASN A 220 17.01 -5.66 -10.70
CA ASN A 220 16.96 -6.22 -12.06
C ASN A 220 17.96 -7.38 -12.26
N LEU A 221 19.13 -7.32 -11.60
CA LEU A 221 20.10 -8.41 -11.59
C LEU A 221 19.68 -9.58 -10.72
N MET A 222 19.16 -9.29 -9.54
CA MET A 222 18.92 -10.26 -8.49
C MET A 222 17.65 -11.07 -8.70
N GLN A 223 16.55 -10.43 -9.07
CA GLN A 223 15.23 -11.06 -9.13
C GLN A 223 15.20 -12.34 -9.98
N PRO A 224 15.72 -12.37 -11.22
CA PRO A 224 15.73 -13.59 -12.02
C PRO A 224 16.62 -14.69 -11.41
N GLN A 225 17.75 -14.32 -10.82
CA GLN A 225 18.68 -15.27 -10.21
C GLN A 225 18.09 -15.86 -8.94
N PHE A 226 17.48 -15.03 -8.07
CA PHE A 226 16.82 -15.43 -6.85
C PHE A 226 15.69 -16.43 -7.16
N TYR A 227 14.86 -16.12 -8.14
CA TYR A 227 13.77 -16.98 -8.56
C TYR A 227 14.28 -18.31 -9.14
N ASN A 228 15.24 -18.26 -10.07
CA ASN A 228 15.75 -19.45 -10.73
C ASN A 228 16.47 -20.39 -9.76
N GLU A 229 17.31 -19.84 -8.88
CA GLU A 229 18.06 -20.67 -7.93
C GLU A 229 17.14 -21.23 -6.84
N LEU A 230 16.37 -20.39 -6.15
CA LEU A 230 15.63 -20.85 -4.96
C LEU A 230 14.31 -21.54 -5.33
N ARG A 231 13.63 -21.10 -6.40
CA ARG A 231 12.39 -21.75 -6.82
C ARG A 231 12.60 -22.88 -7.80
N THR A 232 13.37 -22.65 -8.87
CA THR A 232 13.47 -23.65 -9.95
C THR A 232 14.47 -24.75 -9.62
N SER A 233 15.68 -24.38 -9.18
CA SER A 233 16.75 -25.35 -8.91
C SER A 233 16.60 -26.01 -7.55
N GLN A 234 16.36 -25.24 -6.48
CA GLN A 234 16.24 -25.75 -5.12
C GLN A 234 14.81 -26.13 -4.73
N GLN A 235 13.81 -25.76 -5.49
CA GLN A 235 12.38 -26.07 -5.29
C GLN A 235 11.88 -25.72 -3.88
N LEU A 236 12.34 -24.60 -3.30
CA LEU A 236 12.02 -24.23 -1.92
C LEU A 236 10.54 -23.95 -1.70
N GLY A 237 9.79 -23.57 -2.74
CA GLY A 237 8.36 -23.35 -2.61
C GLY A 237 7.70 -22.66 -3.81
N TYR A 238 6.40 -22.50 -3.72
CA TYR A 238 5.61 -21.87 -4.80
C TYR A 238 5.77 -20.35 -4.87
N ILE A 239 5.91 -19.70 -3.72
CA ILE A 239 6.13 -18.25 -3.65
C ILE A 239 7.58 -18.01 -3.27
N VAL A 240 8.37 -17.58 -4.25
CA VAL A 240 9.77 -17.18 -4.11
C VAL A 240 9.95 -15.90 -4.92
N ASN A 241 10.23 -14.80 -4.28
CA ASN A 241 10.39 -13.51 -4.96
C ASN A 241 11.30 -12.58 -4.16
N SER A 242 11.96 -11.67 -4.86
CA SER A 242 12.69 -10.55 -4.29
C SER A 242 12.28 -9.26 -4.98
N GLY A 243 12.54 -8.12 -4.36
CA GLY A 243 12.20 -6.86 -4.98
C GLY A 243 12.70 -5.65 -4.20
N MET A 244 12.72 -4.51 -4.86
CA MET A 244 12.96 -3.24 -4.21
C MET A 244 11.74 -2.84 -3.38
N THR A 245 11.94 -2.42 -2.14
CA THR A 245 10.89 -1.90 -1.26
C THR A 245 11.08 -0.41 -0.97
N VAL A 246 9.95 0.28 -0.86
CA VAL A 246 9.89 1.70 -0.50
C VAL A 246 8.94 1.86 0.68
N LEU A 247 9.49 2.19 1.84
CA LEU A 247 8.72 2.51 3.03
C LEU A 247 8.89 4.00 3.36
N LYS A 248 7.93 4.82 2.93
CA LYS A 248 8.02 6.28 3.06
C LYS A 248 9.27 6.85 2.36
N ARG A 249 10.25 7.29 3.16
CA ARG A 249 11.54 7.81 2.68
C ARG A 249 12.69 6.80 2.76
N THR A 250 12.42 5.57 3.20
CA THR A 250 13.42 4.50 3.30
C THR A 250 13.32 3.60 2.09
N LEU A 251 14.44 3.34 1.46
CA LEU A 251 14.61 2.37 0.38
C LEU A 251 15.27 1.11 0.91
N GLY A 252 14.93 -0.01 0.33
CA GLY A 252 15.49 -1.30 0.69
C GLY A 252 15.18 -2.41 -0.29
N LEU A 253 15.51 -3.61 0.11
CA LEU A 253 15.19 -4.84 -0.60
C LEU A 253 14.30 -5.70 0.28
N ILE A 254 13.44 -6.47 -0.35
CA ILE A 254 12.55 -7.41 0.31
C ILE A 254 12.64 -8.77 -0.36
N PHE A 255 12.66 -9.81 0.45
CA PHE A 255 12.71 -11.19 0.04
C PHE A 255 11.54 -11.94 0.63
N ILE A 256 10.94 -12.83 -0.14
CA ILE A 256 9.86 -13.68 0.32
C ILE A 256 10.02 -15.10 -0.20
N ILE A 257 9.88 -16.05 0.72
CA ILE A 257 9.81 -17.46 0.39
C ILE A 257 8.67 -18.09 1.21
N GLN A 258 7.75 -18.80 0.54
CA GLN A 258 6.75 -19.64 1.22
C GLN A 258 6.90 -21.06 0.77
N SER A 259 6.98 -21.97 1.73
CA SER A 259 7.19 -23.41 1.53
C SER A 259 6.13 -24.25 2.24
N GLY A 260 5.74 -25.35 1.64
CA GLY A 260 4.99 -26.42 2.29
C GLY A 260 5.88 -27.53 2.87
N GLU A 261 7.19 -27.50 2.56
CA GLU A 261 8.12 -28.60 2.90
C GLU A 261 9.18 -28.15 3.91
N TYR A 262 9.68 -26.92 3.75
CA TYR A 262 10.81 -26.42 4.56
C TYR A 262 10.34 -25.47 5.67
N ASN A 263 10.98 -25.56 6.83
CA ASN A 263 10.76 -24.63 7.93
C ASN A 263 11.46 -23.28 7.66
N THR A 264 11.12 -22.26 8.43
CA THR A 264 11.64 -20.89 8.25
C THR A 264 13.15 -20.80 8.43
N GLU A 265 13.75 -21.60 9.28
CA GLU A 265 15.20 -21.63 9.52
C GLU A 265 15.96 -22.13 8.28
N THR A 266 15.50 -23.22 7.67
CA THR A 266 16.05 -23.72 6.40
C THR A 266 15.88 -22.71 5.28
N LEU A 267 14.72 -22.04 5.19
CA LEU A 267 14.47 -21.00 4.18
C LEU A 267 15.42 -19.82 4.35
N GLU A 268 15.68 -19.39 5.59
CA GLU A 268 16.61 -18.30 5.92
C GLU A 268 18.04 -18.66 5.51
N GLN A 269 18.54 -19.83 5.90
CA GLN A 269 19.87 -20.32 5.53
C GLN A 269 20.08 -20.38 4.01
N ARG A 270 19.09 -20.87 3.27
CA ARG A 270 19.17 -20.96 1.80
C ARG A 270 19.15 -19.59 1.13
N MET A 271 18.33 -18.68 1.66
CA MET A 271 18.28 -17.30 1.20
C MET A 271 19.61 -16.57 1.46
N GLU A 272 20.18 -16.71 2.67
CA GLU A 272 21.44 -16.09 3.03
C GLU A 272 22.60 -16.60 2.17
N ALA A 273 22.69 -17.92 1.95
CA ALA A 273 23.68 -18.50 1.06
C ALA A 273 23.59 -17.96 -0.38
N PHE A 274 22.34 -17.75 -0.89
CA PHE A 274 22.14 -17.07 -2.17
C PHE A 274 22.65 -15.64 -2.14
N LEU A 275 22.31 -14.87 -1.10
CA LEU A 275 22.69 -13.45 -0.99
C LEU A 275 24.22 -13.28 -0.90
N GLU A 276 24.92 -14.12 -0.19
CA GLU A 276 26.38 -14.10 -0.12
C GLU A 276 27.02 -14.34 -1.50
N LYS A 277 26.50 -15.32 -2.23
CA LYS A 277 26.94 -15.64 -3.60
C LYS A 277 26.65 -14.48 -4.56
N PHE A 278 25.43 -13.93 -4.48
CA PHE A 278 25.02 -12.78 -5.28
C PHE A 278 25.87 -11.54 -4.99
N TYR A 279 26.05 -11.20 -3.71
CA TYR A 279 26.93 -10.10 -3.29
C TYR A 279 28.36 -10.26 -3.81
N SER A 280 28.91 -11.47 -3.74
CA SER A 280 30.24 -11.76 -4.27
C SER A 280 30.30 -11.56 -5.80
N SER A 281 29.24 -11.88 -6.53
CA SER A 281 29.17 -11.67 -7.98
C SER A 281 29.16 -10.19 -8.36
N LEU A 282 28.57 -9.31 -7.56
CA LEU A 282 28.55 -7.87 -7.82
C LEU A 282 29.95 -7.24 -7.82
N LYS A 283 30.94 -7.85 -7.12
CA LYS A 283 32.32 -7.38 -7.16
C LYS A 283 32.95 -7.45 -8.54
N ASN A 284 32.46 -8.36 -9.39
CA ASN A 284 32.94 -8.58 -10.75
C ASN A 284 32.06 -7.92 -11.82
N LEU A 285 31.09 -7.09 -11.41
CA LEU A 285 30.20 -6.40 -12.36
C LEU A 285 31.00 -5.49 -13.30
N THR A 286 30.90 -5.76 -14.58
CA THR A 286 31.59 -4.98 -15.63
C THR A 286 30.75 -3.79 -16.09
N ASP A 287 31.39 -2.79 -16.68
CA ASP A 287 30.68 -1.66 -17.30
C ASP A 287 29.75 -2.11 -18.44
N GLN A 288 30.12 -3.13 -19.20
CA GLN A 288 29.30 -3.67 -20.28
C GLN A 288 28.00 -4.28 -19.75
N GLU A 289 28.09 -5.11 -18.70
CA GLU A 289 26.92 -5.69 -18.04
C GLU A 289 26.03 -4.62 -17.40
N LEU A 290 26.63 -3.68 -16.67
CA LEU A 290 25.90 -2.55 -16.10
C LEU A 290 25.15 -1.75 -17.15
N ASN A 291 25.79 -1.45 -18.29
CA ASN A 291 25.16 -0.71 -19.37
C ASN A 291 23.97 -1.47 -20.02
N LYS A 292 24.06 -2.80 -20.11
CA LYS A 292 22.95 -3.64 -20.56
C LYS A 292 21.76 -3.52 -19.60
N ILE A 293 22.00 -3.57 -18.30
CA ILE A 293 20.97 -3.48 -17.27
C ILE A 293 20.37 -2.07 -17.22
N LYS A 294 21.20 -1.03 -17.31
CA LYS A 294 20.71 0.36 -17.41
C LYS A 294 19.71 0.53 -18.55
N LYS A 295 19.97 -0.06 -19.71
CA LYS A 295 19.03 -0.03 -20.84
C LYS A 295 17.70 -0.71 -20.50
N SER A 296 17.73 -1.87 -19.85
CA SER A 296 16.54 -2.59 -19.40
C SER A 296 15.71 -1.76 -18.40
N VAL A 297 16.36 -1.22 -17.36
CA VAL A 297 15.74 -0.37 -16.35
C VAL A 297 15.16 0.91 -16.98
N LEU A 298 15.90 1.55 -17.91
CA LEU A 298 15.45 2.73 -18.61
C LEU A 298 14.21 2.44 -19.46
N HIS A 299 14.21 1.33 -20.19
CA HIS A 299 13.04 0.91 -20.99
C HIS A 299 11.80 0.78 -20.10
N SER A 300 11.90 0.09 -18.97
CA SER A 300 10.79 -0.06 -18.00
C SER A 300 10.31 1.28 -17.45
N LYS A 301 11.23 2.23 -17.17
CA LYS A 301 10.89 3.58 -16.68
C LYS A 301 10.22 4.48 -17.71
N LEU A 302 10.51 4.28 -18.97
CA LEU A 302 9.96 5.06 -20.09
C LEU A 302 8.62 4.51 -20.59
N GLN A 303 8.22 3.32 -20.13
CA GLN A 303 6.90 2.79 -20.47
C GLN A 303 5.80 3.72 -19.95
N LYS A 304 4.96 4.15 -20.88
CA LYS A 304 3.77 4.95 -20.57
C LYS A 304 2.67 4.05 -20.03
N SER A 305 1.86 4.60 -19.15
CA SER A 305 0.64 3.92 -18.73
C SER A 305 -0.28 3.68 -19.93
N THR A 306 -0.84 2.47 -20.03
CA THR A 306 -1.72 2.07 -21.12
C THR A 306 -3.20 2.38 -20.85
N SER A 307 -3.52 2.89 -19.65
CA SER A 307 -4.88 3.23 -19.27
C SER A 307 -4.97 4.54 -18.46
N VAL A 308 -6.11 5.20 -18.58
CA VAL A 308 -6.42 6.42 -17.79
C VAL A 308 -6.32 6.12 -16.28
N THR A 309 -6.86 5.00 -15.84
CA THR A 309 -6.81 4.59 -14.42
C THR A 309 -5.38 4.33 -13.94
N GLY A 310 -4.56 3.67 -14.75
CA GLY A 310 -3.15 3.43 -14.43
C GLY A 310 -2.36 4.73 -14.31
N GLU A 311 -2.55 5.67 -15.24
CA GLU A 311 -1.89 6.97 -15.19
C GLU A 311 -2.39 7.82 -14.00
N ALA A 312 -3.69 7.81 -13.75
CA ALA A 312 -4.27 8.46 -12.57
C ALA A 312 -3.67 7.94 -11.26
N GLY A 313 -3.53 6.61 -11.11
CA GLY A 313 -2.92 5.98 -9.94
C GLY A 313 -1.45 6.35 -9.78
N ARG A 314 -0.69 6.39 -10.87
CA ARG A 314 0.72 6.84 -10.87
C ARG A 314 0.86 8.28 -10.41
N LEU A 315 0.06 9.19 -10.97
CA LEU A 315 0.09 10.61 -10.63
C LEU A 315 -0.42 10.88 -9.20
N PHE A 316 -1.47 10.16 -8.78
CA PHE A 316 -1.96 10.20 -7.40
C PHE A 316 -0.86 9.84 -6.40
N THR A 317 -0.13 8.75 -6.67
CA THR A 317 1.00 8.34 -5.82
C THR A 317 2.09 9.42 -5.76
N ILE A 318 2.40 10.07 -6.87
CA ILE A 318 3.38 11.17 -6.89
C ILE A 318 2.86 12.36 -6.06
N ALA A 319 1.61 12.75 -6.25
CA ALA A 319 1.02 13.90 -5.59
C ALA A 319 0.96 13.73 -4.05
N PHE A 320 0.49 12.56 -3.57
CA PHE A 320 0.15 12.40 -2.15
C PHE A 320 1.13 11.54 -1.33
N ASP A 321 1.87 10.65 -1.97
CA ASP A 321 2.80 9.76 -1.27
C ASP A 321 4.27 10.09 -1.54
N GLN A 322 4.54 10.95 -2.54
CA GLN A 322 5.88 11.33 -2.94
C GLN A 322 6.11 12.84 -2.93
N ASN A 323 5.40 13.58 -2.08
CA ASN A 323 5.53 15.03 -1.89
C ASN A 323 5.38 15.86 -3.18
N ALA A 324 4.55 15.42 -4.12
CA ALA A 324 4.35 16.08 -5.43
C ALA A 324 5.65 16.25 -6.25
N GLU A 325 6.62 15.36 -6.10
CA GLU A 325 7.87 15.38 -6.86
C GLU A 325 7.67 14.82 -8.29
N PHE A 326 7.00 15.59 -9.15
CA PHE A 326 6.68 15.15 -10.52
C PHE A 326 7.91 14.99 -11.43
N ASP A 327 9.03 15.64 -11.11
CA ASP A 327 10.30 15.50 -11.80
C ASP A 327 11.13 14.28 -11.37
N LYS A 328 10.64 13.51 -10.37
CA LYS A 328 11.35 12.38 -9.78
C LYS A 328 11.81 11.34 -10.82
N ASN A 329 10.97 11.05 -11.80
CA ASN A 329 11.33 10.08 -12.85
C ASN A 329 12.52 10.57 -13.68
N SER A 330 12.52 11.83 -14.10
CA SER A 330 13.64 12.42 -14.85
C SER A 330 14.93 12.50 -14.01
N ARG A 331 14.83 12.85 -12.72
CA ARG A 331 15.97 12.82 -11.80
C ARG A 331 16.53 11.39 -11.63
N GLY A 332 15.62 10.41 -11.54
CA GLY A 332 15.99 8.99 -11.45
C GLY A 332 16.69 8.48 -12.70
N ILE A 333 16.26 8.89 -13.90
CA ILE A 333 16.90 8.55 -15.18
C ILE A 333 18.31 9.15 -15.24
N LYS A 334 18.46 10.45 -14.95
CA LYS A 334 19.77 11.10 -14.90
C LYS A 334 20.73 10.45 -13.91
N ALA A 335 20.21 9.99 -12.77
CA ALA A 335 21.01 9.26 -11.79
C ALA A 335 21.43 7.88 -12.30
N LEU A 336 20.51 7.14 -12.95
CA LEU A 336 20.78 5.83 -13.56
C LEU A 336 21.90 5.90 -14.62
N GLU A 337 21.86 6.89 -15.49
CA GLU A 337 22.86 7.09 -16.53
C GLU A 337 24.28 7.25 -15.95
N LYS A 338 24.40 7.93 -14.82
CA LYS A 338 25.68 8.24 -14.16
C LYS A 338 26.21 7.13 -13.25
N LEU A 339 25.47 6.04 -13.01
CA LEU A 339 25.95 4.97 -12.15
C LEU A 339 27.18 4.26 -12.71
N THR A 340 28.09 3.89 -11.84
CA THR A 340 29.27 3.07 -12.12
C THR A 340 29.16 1.73 -11.39
N PRO A 341 29.93 0.69 -11.79
CA PRO A 341 30.00 -0.56 -11.02
C PRO A 341 30.36 -0.34 -9.56
N GLY A 342 31.28 0.58 -9.28
CA GLY A 342 31.65 0.95 -7.92
C GLY A 342 30.54 1.59 -7.10
N ASP A 343 29.54 2.23 -7.73
CA ASP A 343 28.36 2.73 -7.04
C ASP A 343 27.42 1.59 -6.63
N ILE A 344 27.33 0.55 -7.44
CA ILE A 344 26.51 -0.66 -7.14
C ILE A 344 27.13 -1.46 -6.00
N GLN A 345 28.46 -1.60 -6.01
CA GLN A 345 29.21 -2.35 -4.98
C GLN A 345 29.18 -1.69 -3.59
N LYS A 346 28.86 -0.39 -3.50
CA LYS A 346 28.78 0.36 -2.23
C LYS A 346 27.40 0.29 -1.57
N VAL A 347 26.41 -0.23 -2.25
CA VAL A 347 25.04 -0.39 -1.75
C VAL A 347 24.86 -1.73 -1.05
#